data_78b356c8b9691929ce47224d9bee30c3
#
_entry.id   78b356c8b9691929ce47224d9bee30c3
#
_cell.length_a   1.000
_cell.length_b   1.000
_cell.length_c   1.000
_cell.angle_alpha   90.00
_cell.angle_beta   90.00
_cell.angle_gamma   90.00
#
_symmetry.space_group_name_H-M   'P 1'
#
loop_
_entity.id
_entity.type
_entity.pdbx_description
1 polymer ?
#
loop_
_entity_poly.entity_id
_entity_poly.type
_entity_poly.pdbx_seq_one_letter_code
_entity_poly.pdbx_strand_id
1 'polypeptide(L)' 'MSQGQFRIEELNPFMEWHLHATAASLEIASESAREIARKIERRTRVLDEKGAVLAEGDP' A
#
# COMPACT_ATOMS: atom_id res chain seq x y z
N MET A 1 9.54 -10.24 17.57
CA MET A 1 8.96 -11.14 16.57
C MET A 1 8.10 -10.38 15.58
N SER A 2 8.26 -10.69 14.33
CA SER A 2 7.54 -10.00 13.28
C SER A 2 6.05 -10.31 13.34
N GLN A 3 5.21 -9.34 13.04
CA GLN A 3 3.78 -9.47 13.11
C GLN A 3 3.13 -9.59 11.75
N GLY A 4 3.85 -9.85 10.71
CA GLY A 4 3.24 -9.97 9.42
C GLY A 4 2.53 -8.71 9.01
N GLN A 5 3.26 -7.65 8.92
CA GLN A 5 2.67 -6.39 8.53
C GLN A 5 2.52 -6.27 7.03
N PHE A 6 1.52 -5.50 6.64
CA PHE A 6 1.27 -5.22 5.24
C PHE A 6 1.79 -3.83 4.92
N ARG A 7 2.50 -3.72 3.81
CA ARG A 7 3.07 -2.45 3.39
C ARG A 7 2.15 -1.80 2.38
N ILE A 8 1.97 -0.49 2.54
CA ILE A 8 1.22 0.31 1.58
C ILE A 8 2.22 1.18 0.86
N GLU A 9 2.33 1.00 -0.45
CA GLU A 9 3.28 1.73 -1.26
C GLU A 9 2.55 2.62 -2.25
N GLU A 10 3.14 3.76 -2.55
CA GLU A 10 2.61 4.68 -3.55
C GLU A 10 3.55 4.73 -4.74
N LEU A 11 2.96 4.93 -5.91
CA LEU A 11 3.72 5.07 -7.15
C LEU A 11 4.01 6.55 -7.37
N ASN A 12 5.29 6.91 -7.39
CA ASN A 12 5.64 8.31 -7.57
C ASN A 12 5.66 8.68 -9.06
N PRO A 13 5.83 9.97 -9.39
CA PRO A 13 5.83 10.40 -10.80
C PRO A 13 6.94 9.79 -11.64
N PHE A 14 7.98 9.25 -10.99
CA PHE A 14 9.09 8.62 -11.71
C PHE A 14 8.88 7.12 -11.88
N MET A 15 7.65 6.65 -11.61
CA MET A 15 7.29 5.23 -11.75
C MET A 15 8.02 4.35 -10.76
N GLU A 16 8.32 4.87 -9.59
CA GLU A 16 8.95 4.11 -8.51
C GLU A 16 7.98 3.96 -7.35
N TRP A 17 8.02 2.80 -6.72
CA TRP A 17 7.15 2.51 -5.58
C TRP A 17 7.86 2.88 -4.30
N HIS A 18 7.19 3.65 -3.47
CA HIS A 18 7.73 4.11 -2.19
C HIS A 18 6.82 3.69 -1.06
N LEU A 19 7.42 3.27 0.05
CA LEU A 19 6.66 2.92 1.24
C LEU A 19 5.98 4.16 1.78
N HIS A 20 4.67 4.07 1.97
CA HIS A 20 3.88 5.17 2.53
C HIS A 20 3.48 4.87 3.97
N ALA A 21 3.04 3.64 4.24
CA ALA A 21 2.55 3.27 5.56
C ALA A 21 2.52 1.76 5.68
N THR A 22 2.30 1.28 6.91
CA THR A 22 2.10 -0.14 7.17
C THR A 22 0.82 -0.32 7.96
N ALA A 23 0.27 -1.52 7.90
CA ALA A 23 -0.93 -1.86 8.65
C ALA A 23 -0.86 -3.30 9.10
N ALA A 24 -1.56 -3.62 10.16
CA ALA A 24 -1.50 -4.95 10.76
C ALA A 24 -2.41 -5.95 10.09
N SER A 25 -3.41 -5.51 9.32
CA SER A 25 -4.32 -6.41 8.64
C SER A 25 -4.48 -6.00 7.20
N LEU A 26 -4.79 -6.99 6.36
CA LEU A 26 -4.99 -6.73 4.95
C LEU A 26 -6.22 -5.84 4.73
N GLU A 27 -7.24 -6.03 5.53
CA GLU A 27 -8.45 -5.24 5.40
C GLU A 27 -8.18 -3.76 5.64
N ILE A 28 -7.47 -3.46 6.73
CA ILE A 28 -7.12 -2.08 7.04
C ILE A 28 -6.18 -1.51 5.99
N ALA A 29 -5.19 -2.31 5.59
CA ALA A 29 -4.24 -1.86 4.58
C ALA A 29 -4.92 -1.53 3.26
N SER A 30 -5.88 -2.36 2.85
CA SER A 30 -6.59 -2.14 1.59
C SER A 30 -7.43 -0.87 1.62
N GLU A 31 -8.11 -0.64 2.73
CA GLU A 31 -8.89 0.58 2.88
C GLU A 31 -7.99 1.80 2.87
N SER A 32 -6.89 1.73 3.61
CA SER A 32 -5.95 2.85 3.65
C SER A 32 -5.36 3.13 2.28
N ALA A 33 -5.02 2.08 1.55
CA ALA A 33 -4.44 2.25 0.23
C ALA A 33 -5.40 2.99 -0.70
N ARG A 34 -6.70 2.65 -0.64
CA ARG A 34 -7.68 3.32 -1.46
C ARG A 34 -7.86 4.79 -1.08
N GLU A 35 -7.87 5.07 0.23
CA GLU A 35 -7.98 6.44 0.69
C GLU A 35 -6.77 7.26 0.29
N ILE A 36 -5.59 6.68 0.48
CA ILE A 36 -4.35 7.37 0.14
C ILE A 36 -4.32 7.65 -1.36
N ALA A 37 -4.69 6.67 -2.17
CA ALA A 37 -4.67 6.85 -3.61
C ALA A 37 -5.51 8.04 -4.04
N ARG A 38 -6.70 8.19 -3.45
CA ARG A 38 -7.56 9.32 -3.77
C ARG A 38 -6.99 10.64 -3.27
N LYS A 39 -6.37 10.60 -2.09
CA LYS A 39 -5.87 11.80 -1.45
C LYS A 39 -4.67 12.38 -2.17
N ILE A 40 -3.74 11.52 -2.57
CA ILE A 40 -2.52 11.98 -3.25
C ILE A 40 -2.63 11.87 -4.76
N GLU A 41 -3.74 11.32 -5.27
CA GLU A 41 -4.00 11.17 -6.70
C GLU A 41 -2.91 10.36 -7.38
N ARG A 42 -2.54 9.24 -6.75
CA ARG A 42 -1.54 8.32 -7.26
C ARG A 42 -1.96 6.91 -6.97
N ARG A 43 -1.40 5.99 -7.73
CA ARG A 43 -1.64 4.57 -7.49
C ARG A 43 -0.99 4.13 -6.19
N THR A 44 -1.66 3.22 -5.51
CA THR A 44 -1.11 2.56 -4.33
C THR A 44 -1.23 1.07 -4.48
N ARG A 45 -0.47 0.34 -3.67
CA ARG A 45 -0.58 -1.11 -3.63
C ARG A 45 -0.26 -1.59 -2.22
N VAL A 46 -0.78 -2.78 -1.90
CA VAL A 46 -0.54 -3.41 -0.61
C VAL A 46 0.27 -4.68 -0.86
N LEU A 47 1.35 -4.84 -0.12
CA LEU A 47 2.21 -6.00 -0.23
C LEU A 47 2.30 -6.72 1.11
N ASP A 48 2.50 -8.04 1.05
CA ASP A 48 2.75 -8.81 2.25
C ASP A 48 4.24 -8.78 2.58
N GLU A 49 4.63 -9.55 3.59
CA GLU A 49 6.02 -9.62 4.02
C GLU A 49 6.95 -10.12 2.94
N LYS A 50 6.42 -10.93 2.05
CA LYS A 50 7.23 -11.54 1.01
C LYS A 50 7.30 -10.69 -0.24
N GLY A 51 6.62 -9.55 -0.25
CA GLY A 51 6.62 -8.67 -1.39
C GLY A 51 5.57 -8.98 -2.43
N ALA A 52 4.63 -9.87 -2.11
CA ALA A 52 3.54 -10.17 -3.04
C ALA A 52 2.50 -9.06 -2.98
N VAL A 53 2.05 -8.62 -4.14
CA VAL A 53 1.03 -7.57 -4.21
C VAL A 53 -0.33 -8.23 -3.99
N LEU A 54 -1.02 -7.80 -2.95
CA LEU A 54 -2.30 -8.39 -2.54
C LEU A 54 -3.48 -7.51 -2.92
N ALA A 55 -3.29 -6.21 -3.06
CA ALA A 55 -4.37 -5.29 -3.37
C ALA A 55 -3.78 -4.04 -4.01
N GLU A 56 -4.63 -3.28 -4.71
CA GLU A 56 -4.21 -2.04 -5.34
C GLU A 56 -5.28 -0.99 -5.13
N GLY A 57 -4.84 0.28 -5.09
CA GLY A 57 -5.74 1.41 -5.02
C GLY A 57 -5.49 2.36 -6.16
N ASP A 58 -6.57 2.87 -6.75
CA ASP A 58 -6.50 3.85 -7.83
C ASP A 58 -7.08 5.16 -7.36
N PRO A 59 -6.55 6.28 -7.88
CA PRO A 59 -7.07 7.60 -7.52
C PRO A 59 -8.48 7.85 -8.03
#